data_9b10a791eedafe266336f3b2cb632572
#
_entry.id   9b10a791eedafe266336f3b2cb632572
#
_cell.length_a   1.000
_cell.length_b   1.000
_cell.length_c   1.000
_cell.angle_alpha   90.00
_cell.angle_beta   90.00
_cell.angle_gamma   90.00
#
_symmetry.space_group_name_H-M   'P 1'
#
loop_
_entity.id
_entity.type
_entity.pdbx_description
1 polymer ?
#
loop_
_entity_poly.entity_id
_entity_poly.type
_entity_poly.pdbx_seq_one_letter_code
_entity_poly.pdbx_strand_id
1 'polypeptide(L)'
;IGRHSGGVLGEPDALDVVSRYARNALVLVVVMPFYAKPGLYAVPDTSDVGRIFLEARRRLADRQVLLGCARPPGLHKRVTDTYAVMAGLDGIAFPADGAVAVASTIGRPFHQEHACCSIKLGAAPRPAQSRTCAA
;
A
#
# COMPACT_ATOMS: atom_id res chain seq x y z
N ILE A 1 -2.61 -4.17 7.84
CA ILE A 1 -1.98 -5.45 7.46
C ILE A 1 -1.14 -5.92 8.62
N GLY A 2 -1.40 -7.10 9.13
CA GLY A 2 -0.71 -7.67 10.28
C GLY A 2 -0.56 -9.18 10.19
N ARG A 3 0.33 -9.74 11.00
CA ARG A 3 0.48 -11.18 11.14
C ARG A 3 -0.14 -11.62 12.46
N HIS A 4 -1.14 -12.47 12.38
CA HIS A 4 -1.81 -13.06 13.54
C HIS A 4 -1.83 -14.59 13.39
N SER A 5 -1.55 -15.32 14.47
CA SER A 5 -1.53 -16.79 14.45
C SER A 5 -0.70 -17.41 13.32
N GLY A 6 0.45 -16.79 13.00
CA GLY A 6 1.39 -17.30 12.02
C GLY A 6 1.18 -16.85 10.57
N GLY A 7 0.15 -16.06 10.26
CA GLY A 7 -0.14 -15.64 8.89
C GLY A 7 -0.85 -14.30 8.77
N VAL A 8 -0.93 -13.80 7.56
CA VAL A 8 -1.79 -12.70 7.13
C VAL A 8 -3.08 -13.34 6.62
N LEU A 9 -4.09 -13.45 7.45
CA LEU A 9 -5.25 -14.33 7.21
C LEU A 9 -6.54 -13.59 6.89
N GLY A 10 -6.79 -12.44 7.50
CA GLY A 10 -8.05 -11.70 7.39
C GLY A 10 -8.08 -10.61 6.33
N GLU A 11 -6.93 -10.23 5.79
CA GLU A 11 -6.80 -9.12 4.85
C GLU A 11 -7.52 -9.36 3.51
N PRO A 12 -7.48 -10.56 2.91
CA PRO A 12 -8.25 -10.84 1.69
C PRO A 12 -9.76 -10.66 1.89
N ASP A 13 -10.30 -11.15 3.00
CA ASP A 13 -11.73 -11.01 3.34
C ASP A 13 -12.09 -9.56 3.63
N ALA A 14 -11.22 -8.84 4.35
CA ALA A 14 -11.38 -7.41 4.58
C ALA A 14 -11.39 -6.62 3.27
N LEU A 15 -10.52 -6.97 2.31
CA LEU A 15 -10.51 -6.35 0.98
C LEU A 15 -11.79 -6.65 0.21
N ASP A 16 -12.39 -7.83 0.34
CA ASP A 16 -13.69 -8.16 -0.25
C ASP A 16 -14.80 -7.24 0.29
N VAL A 17 -14.85 -7.08 1.60
CA VAL A 17 -15.81 -6.16 2.23
C VAL A 17 -15.58 -4.72 1.76
N VAL A 18 -14.32 -4.25 1.85
CA VAL A 18 -13.96 -2.88 1.46
C VAL A 18 -14.25 -2.61 -0.02
N SER A 19 -14.02 -3.57 -0.91
CA SER A 19 -14.29 -3.41 -2.34
C SER A 19 -15.76 -3.11 -2.64
N ARG A 20 -16.68 -3.60 -1.80
CA ARG A 20 -18.11 -3.38 -1.94
C ARG A 20 -18.58 -2.02 -1.37
N TYR A 21 -17.94 -1.53 -0.32
CA TYR A 21 -18.40 -0.38 0.46
C TYR A 21 -17.52 0.87 0.38
N ALA A 22 -16.22 0.74 0.10
CA ALA A 22 -15.33 1.88 0.00
C ALA A 22 -15.71 2.76 -1.19
N ARG A 23 -16.02 4.04 -0.93
CA ARG A 23 -16.48 4.95 -1.97
C ARG A 23 -15.37 5.81 -2.57
N ASN A 24 -14.38 6.19 -1.79
CA ASN A 24 -13.39 7.20 -2.22
C ASN A 24 -11.95 6.67 -2.24
N ALA A 25 -11.46 6.21 -1.11
CA ALA A 25 -10.08 5.75 -0.97
C ALA A 25 -9.95 4.64 0.08
N LEU A 26 -8.94 3.80 -0.08
CA LEU A 26 -8.48 2.85 0.92
C LEU A 26 -7.10 3.29 1.41
N VAL A 27 -6.93 3.42 2.73
CA VAL A 27 -5.62 3.64 3.34
C VAL A 27 -5.16 2.33 3.98
N LEU A 28 -4.07 1.78 3.49
CA LEU A 28 -3.42 0.59 4.04
C LEU A 28 -2.39 1.01 5.09
N VAL A 29 -2.36 0.31 6.20
CA VAL A 29 -1.35 0.46 7.26
C VAL A 29 -0.75 -0.90 7.61
N VAL A 30 0.47 -0.92 8.13
CA VAL A 30 1.15 -2.15 8.55
C VAL A 30 1.31 -2.14 10.05
N VAL A 31 0.92 -3.24 10.70
CA VAL A 31 0.96 -3.38 12.15
C VAL A 31 2.38 -3.17 12.70
N MET A 32 2.44 -2.36 13.74
CA MET A 32 3.61 -2.20 14.62
C MET A 32 3.19 -2.62 16.03
N PRO A 33 3.50 -3.84 16.47
CA PRO A 33 2.92 -4.41 17.68
C PRO A 33 3.63 -3.93 18.98
N PHE A 34 3.89 -2.63 19.13
CA PHE A 34 4.61 -2.09 20.29
C PHE A 34 3.90 -2.33 21.62
N TYR A 35 2.57 -2.37 21.62
CA TYR A 35 1.75 -2.53 22.82
C TYR A 35 0.91 -3.81 22.81
N ALA A 36 1.11 -4.69 21.85
CA ALA A 36 0.40 -5.95 21.77
C ALA A 36 0.95 -6.95 22.78
N LYS A 37 0.09 -7.88 23.22
CA LYS A 37 0.58 -9.03 24.00
C LYS A 37 1.63 -9.78 23.19
N PRO A 38 2.77 -10.16 23.78
CA PRO A 38 3.80 -10.92 23.08
C PRO A 38 3.22 -12.16 22.38
N GLY A 39 3.58 -12.35 21.13
CA GLY A 39 3.16 -13.51 20.32
C GLY A 39 1.76 -13.42 19.68
N LEU A 40 0.93 -12.44 20.05
CA LEU A 40 -0.41 -12.32 19.47
C LEU A 40 -0.37 -11.71 18.07
N TYR A 41 0.37 -10.61 17.92
CA TYR A 41 0.58 -9.95 16.64
C TYR A 41 2.06 -9.82 16.35
N ALA A 42 2.42 -9.97 15.10
CA ALA A 42 3.78 -9.76 14.62
C ALA A 42 3.79 -8.86 13.38
N VAL A 43 4.94 -8.26 13.12
CA VAL A 43 5.21 -7.57 11.86
C VAL A 43 5.11 -8.60 10.73
N PRO A 44 4.29 -8.36 9.69
CA PRO A 44 4.21 -9.26 8.54
C PRO A 44 5.48 -9.21 7.70
N ASP A 45 5.77 -10.27 6.98
CA ASP A 45 6.85 -10.27 6.00
C ASP A 45 6.54 -9.25 4.88
N THR A 46 7.58 -8.60 4.38
CA THR A 46 7.41 -7.57 3.35
C THR A 46 6.78 -8.12 2.06
N SER A 47 7.05 -9.38 1.72
CA SER A 47 6.42 -10.08 0.59
C SER A 47 4.91 -10.26 0.76
N ASP A 48 4.46 -10.54 1.98
CA ASP A 48 3.03 -10.64 2.29
C ASP A 48 2.36 -9.27 2.15
N VAL A 49 3.01 -8.23 2.67
CA VAL A 49 2.54 -6.85 2.51
C VAL A 49 2.43 -6.48 1.02
N GLY A 50 3.45 -6.79 0.22
CA GLY A 50 3.44 -6.54 -1.23
C GLY A 50 2.30 -7.27 -1.95
N ARG A 51 2.00 -8.52 -1.57
CA ARG A 51 0.85 -9.25 -2.12
C ARG A 51 -0.48 -8.56 -1.81
N ILE A 52 -0.66 -8.08 -0.59
CA ILE A 52 -1.86 -7.32 -0.21
C ILE A 52 -1.97 -6.00 -0.99
N PHE A 53 -0.86 -5.32 -1.24
CA PHE A 53 -0.87 -4.11 -2.08
C PHE A 53 -1.35 -4.38 -3.51
N LEU A 54 -0.83 -5.43 -4.14
CA LEU A 54 -1.25 -5.85 -5.47
C LEU A 54 -2.73 -6.23 -5.50
N GLU A 55 -3.19 -6.98 -4.50
CA GLU A 55 -4.57 -7.42 -4.41
C GLU A 55 -5.51 -6.24 -4.17
N ALA A 56 -5.16 -5.30 -3.29
CA ALA A 56 -5.91 -4.08 -3.06
C ALA A 56 -6.01 -3.24 -4.34
N ARG A 57 -4.89 -3.07 -5.05
CA ARG A 57 -4.88 -2.31 -6.31
C ARG A 57 -5.73 -2.97 -7.39
N ARG A 58 -5.69 -4.29 -7.49
CA ARG A 58 -6.50 -5.06 -8.45
C ARG A 58 -8.00 -4.93 -8.20
N ARG A 59 -8.42 -5.06 -6.92
CA ARG A 59 -9.83 -4.98 -6.53
C ARG A 59 -10.40 -3.56 -6.56
N LEU A 60 -9.55 -2.56 -6.35
CA LEU A 60 -9.92 -1.15 -6.29
C LEU A 60 -9.31 -0.36 -7.45
N ALA A 61 -9.39 -0.90 -8.67
CA ALA A 61 -8.76 -0.31 -9.86
C ALA A 61 -9.24 1.12 -10.16
N ASP A 62 -10.46 1.44 -9.81
CA ASP A 62 -11.13 2.74 -10.03
C ASP A 62 -11.02 3.70 -8.83
N ARG A 63 -10.41 3.28 -7.72
CA ARG A 63 -10.36 4.04 -6.46
C ARG A 63 -8.93 4.30 -6.02
N GLN A 64 -8.76 5.28 -5.15
CA GLN A 64 -7.45 5.55 -4.57
C GLN A 64 -7.07 4.49 -3.53
N VAL A 65 -5.85 3.95 -3.65
CA VAL A 65 -5.24 3.07 -2.65
C VAL A 65 -3.95 3.73 -2.17
N LEU A 66 -3.91 4.06 -0.90
CA LEU A 66 -2.83 4.81 -0.28
C LEU A 66 -2.11 3.96 0.76
N LEU A 67 -0.82 4.17 0.93
CA LEU A 67 -0.06 3.62 2.06
C LEU A 67 0.04 4.68 3.16
N GLY A 68 -0.55 4.38 4.32
CA GLY A 68 -0.55 5.23 5.49
C GLY A 68 0.81 5.32 6.18
N CYS A 69 0.94 6.26 7.13
CA CYS A 69 2.20 6.49 7.84
C CYS A 69 2.57 5.37 8.83
N ALA A 70 1.59 4.62 9.36
CA ALA A 70 1.82 3.56 10.32
C ALA A 70 2.38 2.31 9.62
N ARG A 71 3.69 2.10 9.74
CA ARG A 71 4.40 0.91 9.26
C ARG A 71 5.77 0.77 9.92
N PRO A 72 6.29 -0.46 10.08
CA PRO A 72 7.57 -0.72 10.74
C PRO A 72 8.72 0.06 10.08
N PRO A 73 9.59 0.68 10.90
CA PRO A 73 10.69 1.51 10.40
C PRO A 73 11.84 0.69 9.78
N GLY A 74 12.88 1.38 9.33
CA GLY A 74 14.11 0.78 8.83
C GLY A 74 13.96 0.07 7.49
N LEU A 75 14.57 -1.09 7.35
CA LEU A 75 14.59 -1.85 6.08
C LEU A 75 13.18 -2.28 5.67
N HIS A 76 12.35 -2.68 6.63
CA HIS A 76 10.95 -3.07 6.35
C HIS A 76 10.20 -1.93 5.64
N LYS A 77 10.31 -0.69 6.16
CA LYS A 77 9.70 0.49 5.53
C LYS A 77 10.20 0.70 4.11
N ARG A 78 11.51 0.62 3.90
CA ARG A 78 12.12 0.84 2.57
C ARG A 78 11.61 -0.17 1.54
N VAL A 79 11.54 -1.45 1.91
CA VAL A 79 11.07 -2.52 1.02
C VAL A 79 9.57 -2.38 0.76
N THR A 80 8.77 -2.14 1.79
CA THR A 80 7.31 -1.99 1.60
C THR A 80 6.95 -0.75 0.80
N ASP A 81 7.66 0.37 0.96
CA ASP A 81 7.44 1.57 0.14
C ASP A 81 7.80 1.32 -1.33
N THR A 82 8.87 0.57 -1.59
CA THR A 82 9.22 0.11 -2.94
C THR A 82 8.09 -0.73 -3.54
N TYR A 83 7.58 -1.70 -2.79
CA TYR A 83 6.45 -2.53 -3.24
C TYR A 83 5.19 -1.71 -3.48
N ALA A 84 4.91 -0.69 -2.67
CA ALA A 84 3.78 0.20 -2.88
C ALA A 84 3.89 0.96 -4.22
N VAL A 85 5.09 1.48 -4.54
CA VAL A 85 5.37 2.10 -5.85
C VAL A 85 5.15 1.10 -6.98
N MET A 86 5.72 -0.09 -6.88
CA MET A 86 5.63 -1.14 -7.92
C MET A 86 4.20 -1.66 -8.09
N ALA A 87 3.45 -1.83 -7.00
CA ALA A 87 2.06 -2.27 -7.02
C ALA A 87 1.10 -1.19 -7.57
N GLY A 88 1.57 0.03 -7.77
CA GLY A 88 0.75 1.08 -8.33
C GLY A 88 -0.16 1.78 -7.32
N LEU A 89 0.20 1.85 -6.04
CA LEU A 89 -0.54 2.66 -5.06
C LEU A 89 -0.50 4.15 -5.44
N ASP A 90 -1.59 4.86 -5.16
CA ASP A 90 -1.76 6.25 -5.58
C ASP A 90 -1.02 7.25 -4.69
N GLY A 91 -0.61 6.85 -3.50
CA GLY A 91 0.17 7.70 -2.60
C GLY A 91 0.81 6.93 -1.45
N ILE A 92 1.89 7.50 -0.91
CA ILE A 92 2.63 6.97 0.24
C ILE A 92 2.86 8.11 1.22
N ALA A 93 2.35 7.97 2.45
CA ALA A 93 2.61 8.95 3.50
C ALA A 93 4.05 8.79 4.03
N PHE A 94 4.80 9.89 4.09
CA PHE A 94 6.19 9.91 4.56
C PHE A 94 7.04 8.80 3.91
N PRO A 95 7.21 8.80 2.57
CA PRO A 95 7.94 7.76 1.88
C PRO A 95 9.39 7.66 2.40
N ALA A 96 9.93 6.44 2.39
CA ALA A 96 11.34 6.21 2.68
C ALA A 96 12.22 6.75 1.55
N ASP A 97 13.44 7.10 1.89
CA ASP A 97 14.46 7.40 0.89
C ASP A 97 14.54 6.26 -0.14
N GLY A 98 14.57 6.58 -1.39
CA GLY A 98 14.59 5.59 -2.47
C GLY A 98 13.23 5.28 -3.10
N ALA A 99 12.10 5.47 -2.42
CA ALA A 99 10.78 5.27 -3.04
C ALA A 99 10.58 6.19 -4.27
N VAL A 100 11.01 7.45 -4.16
CA VAL A 100 11.00 8.42 -5.26
C VAL A 100 11.94 8.00 -6.39
N ALA A 101 13.14 7.49 -6.06
CA ALA A 101 14.08 6.99 -7.05
C ALA A 101 13.51 5.78 -7.82
N VAL A 102 12.85 4.86 -7.12
CA VAL A 102 12.16 3.73 -7.75
C VAL A 102 11.06 4.22 -8.70
N ALA A 103 10.22 5.17 -8.27
CA ALA A 103 9.17 5.75 -9.11
C ALA A 103 9.77 6.35 -10.39
N SER A 104 10.84 7.12 -10.26
CA SER A 104 11.57 7.69 -11.40
C SER A 104 12.11 6.61 -12.33
N THR A 105 12.75 5.57 -11.78
CA THR A 105 13.35 4.48 -12.56
C THR A 105 12.32 3.72 -13.41
N ILE A 106 11.11 3.52 -12.87
CA ILE A 106 10.04 2.83 -13.61
C ILE A 106 9.16 3.79 -14.44
N GLY A 107 9.56 5.07 -14.54
CA GLY A 107 8.83 6.07 -15.32
C GLY A 107 7.47 6.47 -14.72
N ARG A 108 7.29 6.28 -13.43
CA ARG A 108 6.04 6.64 -12.75
C ARG A 108 6.08 8.09 -12.28
N PRO A 109 5.20 8.97 -12.79
CA PRO A 109 5.17 10.37 -12.33
C PRO A 109 4.78 10.43 -10.86
N PHE A 110 5.39 11.34 -10.12
CA PHE A 110 5.07 11.61 -8.71
C PHE A 110 5.13 13.11 -8.44
N HIS A 111 4.41 13.52 -7.42
CA HIS A 111 4.50 14.87 -6.86
C HIS A 111 4.46 14.74 -5.33
N GLN A 112 5.03 15.72 -4.66
CA GLN A 112 5.04 15.78 -3.20
C GLN A 112 3.94 16.74 -2.74
N GLU A 113 3.14 16.28 -1.77
CA GLU A 113 2.11 17.08 -1.13
C GLU A 113 2.39 17.21 0.38
N HIS A 114 2.04 18.36 0.95
CA HIS A 114 2.09 18.59 2.39
C HIS A 114 0.74 18.24 3.03
N ALA A 115 0.30 16.98 2.82
CA ALA A 115 -0.99 16.49 3.28
C ALA A 115 -0.86 15.14 4.00
N CYS A 116 -1.77 14.86 4.92
CA CYS A 116 -1.85 13.56 5.56
C CYS A 116 -2.55 12.54 4.64
N CYS A 117 -2.23 11.25 4.80
CA CYS A 117 -2.87 10.15 4.07
C CYS A 117 -4.41 10.06 4.28
N SER A 118 -4.95 10.73 5.28
CA SER A 118 -6.40 10.81 5.52
C SER A 118 -7.09 11.91 4.70
N ILE A 119 -6.34 12.75 4.01
CA ILE A 119 -6.88 13.81 3.15
C ILE A 119 -6.96 13.26 1.73
N LYS A 120 -8.11 13.43 1.08
CA LYS A 120 -8.31 13.04 -0.31
C LYS A 120 -7.28 13.76 -1.18
N LEU A 121 -6.37 13.01 -1.76
CA LEU A 121 -5.44 13.54 -2.74
C LEU A 121 -6.22 13.97 -3.98
N GLY A 122 -5.88 15.12 -4.54
CA GLY A 122 -6.40 15.54 -5.85
C GLY A 122 -6.17 14.40 -6.87
N ALA A 123 -7.08 14.24 -7.81
CA ALA A 123 -6.93 13.21 -8.84
C ALA A 123 -5.69 13.53 -9.69
N ALA A 124 -4.56 12.92 -9.37
CA ALA A 124 -3.47 12.84 -10.33
C ALA A 124 -3.98 12.07 -11.55
N PRO A 125 -3.76 12.56 -12.78
CA PRO A 125 -4.16 11.81 -13.97
C PRO A 125 -3.46 10.46 -13.95
N ARG A 126 -4.25 9.37 -13.88
CA ARG A 126 -3.71 8.02 -14.02
C ARG A 126 -3.11 7.90 -15.41
N PRO A 127 -1.85 7.47 -15.55
CA PRO A 127 -1.36 7.11 -16.86
C PRO A 127 -2.29 6.02 -17.40
N ALA A 128 -2.76 6.20 -18.63
CA ALA A 128 -3.58 5.21 -19.32
C ALA A 128 -2.85 3.87 -19.25
N GLN A 129 -3.48 2.86 -18.62
CA GLN A 129 -2.95 1.52 -18.62
C GLN A 129 -2.89 1.08 -20.07
N SER A 130 -1.71 0.99 -20.65
CA SER A 130 -1.50 0.35 -21.93
C SER A 130 -1.91 -1.12 -21.77
N ARG A 131 -3.13 -1.44 -22.21
CA ARG A 131 -3.55 -2.81 -22.42
C ARG A 131 -2.77 -3.34 -23.62
N THR A 132 -1.65 -3.94 -23.36
CA THR A 132 -0.94 -4.77 -24.31
C THR A 132 -0.58 -6.08 -23.63
N CYS A 133 -1.57 -6.94 -23.48
CA CYS A 133 -1.34 -8.37 -23.56
C CYS A 133 -1.89 -8.81 -24.92
N ALA A 134 -1.03 -8.92 -25.89
CA ALA A 134 -1.30 -9.62 -27.13
C ALA A 134 -0.30 -10.77 -27.23
N ALA A 135 -0.88 -11.96 -27.45
CA ALA A 135 -0.30 -13.24 -27.86
C ALA A 135 0.61 -13.95 -26.89
#